data_748640f727a8e4aa53b0d6d3d370aaaa
#
_entry.id   748640f727a8e4aa53b0d6d3d370aaaa
#
_cell.length_a   1.000
_cell.length_b   1.000
_cell.length_c   1.000
_cell.angle_alpha   90.00
_cell.angle_beta   90.00
_cell.angle_gamma   90.00
#
_symmetry.space_group_name_H-M   'P 1'
#
loop_
_entity.id
_entity.type
_entity.pdbx_description
1 polymer ?
#
loop_
_entity_poly.entity_id
_entity_poly.type
_entity_poly.pdbx_seq_one_letter_code
_entity_poly.pdbx_strand_id
1 'polypeptide(L)'
;MLRPSLLSLHEAPVIQPVPEHERVVLAVDLPALGLRAGDIGCVVHVHPGGAGYEVEFCTLTGETIAVASVIASQVRPVTAQEMPSARRLVG
;
A
#
# COMPACT_ATOMS: atom_id res chain seq x y z
N MET A 1 -27.26 25.07 -0.79
CA MET A 1 -26.80 24.74 -0.73
C MET A 1 -25.94 24.47 -0.96
N LEU A 2 -25.64 24.38 -1.00
CA LEU A 2 -24.82 23.98 -1.15
C LEU A 2 -23.92 23.70 -1.06
N ARG A 3 -23.79 23.64 -1.00
CA ARG A 3 -23.02 23.30 -0.87
C ARG A 3 -22.21 22.85 -0.88
N PRO A 4 -22.11 22.71 -1.09
CA PRO A 4 -21.22 22.19 -1.01
C PRO A 4 -20.40 21.94 -1.41
N SER A 5 -20.60 22.02 -1.78
CA SER A 5 -19.90 21.76 -2.07
C SER A 5 -19.00 21.86 -2.07
N LEU A 6 -18.94 22.12 -1.78
CA LEU A 6 -18.10 22.19 -1.50
C LEU A 6 -17.32 21.75 -0.97
N LEU A 7 -17.55 21.56 -0.68
CA LEU A 7 -16.85 21.11 -0.06
C LEU A 7 -16.29 20.33 -0.29
N SER A 8 -16.57 20.00 -0.62
CA SER A 8 -16.08 19.13 -0.89
C SER A 8 -15.21 19.28 -1.62
N LEU A 9 -15.01 19.98 -1.90
CA LEU A 9 -14.14 20.09 -2.35
C LEU A 9 -13.14 20.26 -1.98
N HIS A 10 -13.22 20.57 -1.60
CA HIS A 10 -12.35 20.54 -1.11
C HIS A 10 -11.99 19.80 -0.70
N GLU A 11 -12.60 19.65 -0.95
CA GLU A 11 -12.18 18.71 -0.47
C GLU A 11 -11.35 17.90 -0.95
N ALA A 12 -10.29 18.32 -1.20
CA ALA A 12 -9.29 17.35 -1.44
C ALA A 12 -9.38 16.33 -0.35
N PRO A 13 -9.48 15.05 -0.69
CA PRO A 13 -9.54 14.05 0.36
C PRO A 13 -8.29 14.20 1.24
N VAL A 14 -8.50 14.24 2.52
CA VAL A 14 -7.41 14.14 3.45
C VAL A 14 -6.90 12.70 3.33
N ILE A 15 -5.71 12.55 2.76
CA ILE A 15 -5.12 11.22 2.65
C ILE A 15 -4.52 10.89 3.98
N GLN A 16 -5.19 10.02 4.71
CA GLN A 16 -4.67 9.52 5.96
C GLN A 16 -3.53 8.56 5.69
N PRO A 17 -2.40 8.67 6.39
CA PRO A 17 -1.37 7.65 6.28
C PRO A 17 -1.93 6.29 6.67
N VAL A 18 -1.45 5.25 6.00
CA VAL A 18 -1.79 3.89 6.39
C VAL A 18 -1.05 3.57 7.69
N PRO A 19 -1.76 3.14 8.73
CA PRO A 19 -1.10 2.84 10.01
C PRO A 19 -0.18 1.63 9.89
N GLU A 20 0.77 1.53 10.82
CA GLU A 20 1.60 0.33 10.96
C GLU A 20 0.72 -0.90 11.14
N HIS A 21 1.18 -2.01 10.60
CA HIS A 21 0.53 -3.33 10.63
C HIS A 21 -0.69 -3.47 9.73
N GLU A 22 -1.08 -2.40 9.03
CA GLU A 22 -2.14 -2.50 8.03
C GLU A 22 -1.57 -3.02 6.71
N ARG A 23 -2.43 -3.67 5.93
CA ARG A 23 -2.04 -4.17 4.62
C ARG A 23 -2.19 -3.08 3.58
N VAL A 24 -1.30 -3.14 2.61
CA VAL A 24 -1.35 -2.26 1.43
C VAL A 24 -1.18 -3.10 0.18
N VAL A 25 -1.66 -2.58 -0.93
CA VAL A 25 -1.46 -3.15 -2.26
C VAL A 25 -0.43 -2.32 -2.97
N LEU A 26 0.58 -2.97 -3.52
CA LEU A 26 1.59 -2.31 -4.33
C LEU A 26 0.96 -1.84 -5.64
N ALA A 27 1.10 -0.57 -5.95
CA ALA A 27 0.48 0.02 -7.14
C ALA A 27 1.41 0.03 -8.35
N VAL A 28 2.68 -0.29 -8.15
CA VAL A 28 3.70 -0.27 -9.20
C VAL A 28 4.54 -1.53 -9.10
N ASP A 29 5.23 -1.88 -10.19
CA ASP A 29 6.20 -2.96 -10.14
C ASP A 29 7.48 -2.48 -9.48
N LEU A 30 8.12 -3.37 -8.73
CA LEU A 30 9.46 -3.17 -8.18
C LEU A 30 10.32 -4.35 -8.61
N PRO A 31 10.74 -4.38 -9.88
CA PRO A 31 11.38 -5.59 -10.45
C PRO A 31 12.69 -5.95 -9.79
N ALA A 32 13.42 -4.97 -9.26
CA ALA A 32 14.67 -5.26 -8.56
C ALA A 32 14.44 -6.10 -7.28
N LEU A 33 13.23 -6.09 -6.75
CA LEU A 33 12.87 -6.88 -5.56
C LEU A 33 12.00 -8.08 -5.91
N GLY A 34 11.71 -8.29 -7.19
CA GLY A 34 10.81 -9.35 -7.62
C GLY A 34 9.36 -9.11 -7.28
N LEU A 35 8.97 -7.86 -7.06
CA LEU A 35 7.62 -7.48 -6.66
C LEU A 35 6.88 -6.88 -7.84
N ARG A 36 5.55 -7.06 -7.84
CA ARG A 36 4.68 -6.59 -8.91
C ARG A 36 3.53 -5.79 -8.34
N ALA A 37 3.01 -4.88 -9.14
CA ALA A 37 1.74 -4.22 -8.85
C ALA A 37 0.68 -5.29 -8.54
N GLY A 38 -0.08 -5.06 -7.48
CA GLY A 38 -1.06 -6.03 -6.99
C GLY A 38 -0.56 -6.89 -5.84
N ASP A 39 0.75 -6.94 -5.60
CA ASP A 39 1.28 -7.66 -4.44
C ASP A 39 0.84 -6.96 -3.17
N ILE A 40 0.53 -7.75 -2.15
CA ILE A 40 0.04 -7.25 -0.87
C ILE A 40 1.17 -7.36 0.14
N GLY A 41 1.41 -6.27 0.84
CA GLY A 41 2.39 -6.23 1.92
C GLY A 41 1.79 -5.65 3.18
N CYS A 42 2.57 -5.64 4.23
CA CYS A 42 2.18 -5.11 5.53
C CYS A 42 3.10 -3.94 5.90
N VAL A 43 2.52 -2.83 6.29
CA VAL A 43 3.29 -1.65 6.70
C VAL A 43 3.97 -1.97 8.03
N VAL A 44 5.30 -1.90 8.05
CA VAL A 44 6.07 -2.12 9.28
C VAL A 44 6.64 -0.84 9.85
N HIS A 45 6.62 0.24 9.08
CA HIS A 45 7.04 1.55 9.56
C HIS A 45 6.44 2.63 8.67
N VAL A 46 5.99 3.72 9.29
CA VAL A 46 5.47 4.89 8.58
C VAL A 46 6.52 6.01 8.71
N HIS A 47 6.96 6.53 7.57
CA HIS A 47 7.90 7.64 7.57
C HIS A 47 7.22 8.90 8.11
N PRO A 48 7.98 9.81 8.73
CA PRO A 48 7.40 11.04 9.26
C PRO A 48 6.59 11.79 8.21
N GLY A 49 5.42 12.28 8.62
CA GLY A 49 4.53 13.03 7.72
C GLY A 49 3.77 12.17 6.73
N GLY A 50 3.90 10.84 6.78
CA GLY A 50 3.20 9.96 5.85
C GLY A 50 3.75 10.02 4.43
N ALA A 51 5.01 10.45 4.26
CA ALA A 51 5.62 10.56 2.93
C ALA A 51 5.85 9.21 2.29
N GLY A 52 6.03 8.17 3.09
CA GLY A 52 6.27 6.82 2.60
C GLY A 52 6.22 5.80 3.70
N TYR A 53 6.53 4.57 3.33
CA TYR A 53 6.41 3.42 4.23
C TYR A 53 7.54 2.45 4.02
N GLU A 54 7.87 1.69 5.08
CA GLU A 54 8.56 0.42 4.93
C GLU A 54 7.49 -0.66 4.90
N VAL A 55 7.49 -1.48 3.87
CA VAL A 55 6.46 -2.50 3.66
C VAL A 55 7.13 -3.86 3.54
N GLU A 56 6.68 -4.78 4.36
CA GLU A 56 7.17 -6.16 4.33
C GLU A 56 6.26 -7.00 3.43
N PHE A 57 6.86 -7.73 2.50
CA PHE A 57 6.18 -8.67 1.62
C PHE A 57 6.61 -10.08 1.99
N CYS A 58 5.63 -10.96 2.15
CA CYS A 58 5.86 -12.33 2.64
C CYS A 58 5.17 -13.34 1.72
N THR A 59 5.68 -14.58 1.77
CA THR A 59 4.94 -15.70 1.21
C THR A 59 3.72 -16.01 2.08
N LEU A 60 2.83 -16.85 1.56
CA LEU A 60 1.65 -17.28 2.32
C LEU A 60 2.01 -18.09 3.56
N THR A 61 3.21 -18.63 3.62
CA THR A 61 3.70 -19.36 4.81
C THR A 61 4.48 -18.44 5.76
N GLY A 62 4.53 -17.15 5.46
CA GLY A 62 5.11 -16.16 6.37
C GLY A 62 6.58 -15.87 6.17
N GLU A 63 7.18 -16.41 5.11
CA GLU A 63 8.59 -16.16 4.82
C GLU A 63 8.74 -14.78 4.18
N THR A 64 9.59 -13.93 4.75
CA THR A 64 9.83 -12.58 4.22
C THR A 64 10.55 -12.66 2.87
N ILE A 65 9.94 -12.03 1.86
CA ILE A 65 10.53 -11.91 0.54
C ILE A 65 11.37 -10.64 0.46
N ALA A 66 10.83 -9.53 0.93
CA ALA A 66 11.50 -8.25 0.87
C ALA A 66 10.84 -7.27 1.83
N VAL A 67 11.64 -6.30 2.29
CA VAL A 67 11.11 -5.10 2.93
C VAL A 67 11.46 -3.94 2.00
N ALA A 68 10.44 -3.29 1.47
CA ALA A 68 10.63 -2.25 0.47
C ALA A 68 10.32 -0.88 1.06
N SER A 69 11.18 0.09 0.79
CA SER A 69 10.89 1.49 1.06
C SER A 69 10.10 2.03 -0.12
N VAL A 70 8.89 2.49 0.12
CA VAL A 70 8.01 3.00 -0.93
C VAL A 70 7.51 4.38 -0.55
N ILE A 71 7.27 5.22 -1.55
CA ILE A 71 6.58 6.48 -1.33
C ILE A 71 5.07 6.22 -1.32
N ALA A 72 4.32 7.16 -0.73
CA ALA A 72 2.89 6.97 -0.49
C ALA A 72 2.12 6.65 -1.78
N SER A 73 2.52 7.22 -2.92
CA SER A 73 1.82 7.00 -4.19
C SER A 73 2.07 5.63 -4.81
N GLN A 74 3.01 4.86 -4.28
CA GLN A 74 3.33 3.53 -4.81
C GLN A 74 2.49 2.42 -4.18
N VAL A 75 1.71 2.75 -3.16
CA VAL A 75 0.86 1.78 -2.47
C VAL A 75 -0.52 2.38 -2.26
N ARG A 76 -1.49 1.53 -2.01
CA ARG A 76 -2.84 1.94 -1.64
C ARG A 76 -3.40 0.98 -0.60
N PRO A 77 -4.38 1.43 0.19
CA PRO A 77 -5.05 0.52 1.14
C PRO A 77 -5.79 -0.59 0.40
N VAL A 78 -5.93 -1.73 1.07
CA VAL A 78 -6.79 -2.82 0.60
C VAL A 78 -8.24 -2.37 0.77
N THR A 79 -9.08 -2.68 -0.22
CA THR A 79 -10.51 -2.36 -0.16
C THR A 79 -11.34 -3.60 0.17
N ALA A 80 -12.59 -3.37 0.60
CA ALA A 80 -13.47 -4.46 1.03
C ALA A 80 -13.90 -5.39 -0.11
N GLN A 81 -13.81 -4.95 -1.37
CA GLN A 81 -14.18 -5.76 -2.52
C GLN A 81 -13.00 -6.52 -3.12
N GLU A 82 -11.84 -6.46 -2.48
CA GLU A 82 -10.66 -7.11 -3.02
C GLU A 82 -10.44 -8.47 -2.38
N MET A 83 -9.89 -9.36 -3.16
CA MET A 83 -9.56 -10.71 -2.75
C MET A 83 -8.10 -10.97 -3.09
N PRO A 84 -7.35 -11.57 -2.17
CA PRO A 84 -5.95 -11.87 -2.48
C PRO A 84 -5.85 -12.89 -3.60
N SER A 85 -4.78 -12.78 -4.37
CA SER A 85 -4.49 -13.70 -5.47
C SER A 85 -3.08 -14.24 -5.27
N ALA A 86 -2.95 -15.54 -5.32
CA ALA A 86 -1.66 -16.19 -5.15
C ALA A 86 -0.92 -16.18 -6.49
N ARG A 87 0.33 -15.77 -6.46
CA ARG A 87 1.21 -15.95 -7.61
C ARG A 87 2.46 -16.67 -7.18
N ARG A 88 2.98 -17.48 -8.09
CA ARG A 88 4.21 -18.21 -7.83
C ARG A 88 5.40 -17.27 -7.99
N LEU A 89 6.28 -17.31 -7.03
CA LEU A 89 7.56 -16.60 -7.15
C LEU A 89 8.44 -17.38 -8.11
N VAL A 90 9.10 -16.64 -9.01
CA VAL A 90 10.04 -17.22 -9.94
C VAL A 90 11.42 -16.97 -9.36
N GLY A 91 12.07 -18.05 -8.99
CA GLY A 91 13.34 -17.94 -8.31
C GLY A 91 14.48 -18.33 -9.18
#